data_16594fe3e41e5b16b5e0f8ae0c474115
#
_entry.id   16594fe3e41e5b16b5e0f8ae0c474115
#
_cell.length_a   1.000
_cell.length_b   1.000
_cell.length_c   1.000
_cell.angle_alpha   90.00
_cell.angle_beta   90.00
_cell.angle_gamma   90.00
#
_symmetry.space_group_name_H-M   'P 1'
#
loop_
_entity.id
_entity.type
_entity.pdbx_description
1 polymer ?
#
loop_
_entity_poly.entity_id
_entity_poly.type
_entity_poly.pdbx_seq_one_letter_code
_entity_poly.pdbx_strand_id
1 'polypeptide(L)'
;SGAELNTLYNNAQLNSKRVGLEDIFYQGLGEFLKLKKRNAAPAQTIEGTERILRVGLSRDQSQLEQGLGALASIGSVAPYVGLFGTVWGIMNAFIGLADVDQVTLATVAPGIAEALIATAIGLFAAIPAVLAFNHYTGKGETVYSDRALFAEEMVALLQRQSLGETKEHD
;
A
#
# COMPACT_ATOMS: atom_id res chain seq x y z
N SER A 1 -28.28 14.24 10.08
CA SER A 1 -28.72 14.46 11.47
C SER A 1 -27.96 13.52 12.41
N GLY A 2 -27.84 13.88 13.71
CA GLY A 2 -27.11 13.05 14.70
C GLY A 2 -27.66 11.64 14.86
N ALA A 3 -28.93 11.41 14.56
CA ALA A 3 -29.58 10.10 14.56
C ALA A 3 -29.05 9.18 13.44
N GLU A 4 -28.74 9.71 12.27
CA GLU A 4 -28.17 8.95 11.16
C GLU A 4 -26.74 8.53 11.44
N LEU A 5 -25.91 9.40 12.05
CA LEU A 5 -24.55 9.08 12.45
C LEU A 5 -24.51 7.94 13.48
N ASN A 6 -25.42 7.94 14.46
CA ASN A 6 -25.52 6.85 15.45
C ASN A 6 -25.97 5.53 14.81
N THR A 7 -26.85 5.57 13.82
CA THR A 7 -27.27 4.38 13.08
C THR A 7 -26.12 3.80 12.28
N LEU A 8 -25.36 4.64 11.57
CA LEU A 8 -24.16 4.22 10.85
C LEU A 8 -23.07 3.67 11.78
N TYR A 9 -22.88 4.28 12.95
CA TYR A 9 -21.94 3.79 13.95
C TYR A 9 -22.32 2.41 14.48
N ASN A 10 -23.60 2.19 14.80
CA ASN A 10 -24.10 0.89 15.26
C ASN A 10 -23.96 -0.18 14.18
N ASN A 11 -24.22 0.16 12.91
CA ASN A 11 -24.03 -0.77 11.80
C ASN A 11 -22.54 -1.13 11.62
N ALA A 12 -21.65 -0.13 11.71
CA ALA A 12 -20.21 -0.36 11.67
C ALA A 12 -19.74 -1.20 12.86
N GLN A 13 -20.37 -1.08 14.03
CA GLN A 13 -20.04 -1.89 15.21
C GLN A 13 -20.33 -3.38 15.01
N LEU A 14 -21.34 -3.74 14.23
CA LEU A 14 -21.70 -5.12 13.92
C LEU A 14 -20.72 -5.80 12.96
N ASN A 15 -19.98 -5.04 12.18
CA ASN A 15 -19.00 -5.56 11.24
C ASN A 15 -17.66 -5.83 11.94
N SER A 16 -17.33 -7.11 12.19
CA SER A 16 -16.09 -7.51 12.85
C SER A 16 -14.84 -7.37 11.96
N LYS A 17 -15.00 -7.20 10.64
CA LYS A 17 -13.90 -7.06 9.66
C LYS A 17 -13.95 -5.69 8.99
N ARG A 18 -13.97 -4.62 9.80
CA ARG A 18 -13.88 -3.25 9.27
C ARG A 18 -12.52 -3.01 8.62
N VAL A 19 -12.55 -2.42 7.43
CA VAL A 19 -11.35 -2.01 6.68
C VAL A 19 -11.58 -0.66 6.02
N GLY A 20 -10.52 0.07 5.83
CA GLY A 20 -10.55 1.32 5.08
C GLY A 20 -11.45 2.38 5.71
N LEU A 21 -12.33 2.97 4.90
CA LEU A 21 -13.18 4.10 5.28
C LEU A 21 -14.09 3.80 6.47
N GLU A 22 -14.64 2.59 6.53
CA GLU A 22 -15.53 2.16 7.61
C GLU A 22 -14.81 2.10 8.97
N ASP A 23 -13.56 1.62 8.97
CA ASP A 23 -12.75 1.56 10.18
C ASP A 23 -12.33 2.94 10.66
N ILE A 24 -11.93 3.84 9.74
CA ILE A 24 -11.60 5.24 10.02
C ILE A 24 -12.80 5.95 10.64
N PHE A 25 -13.99 5.81 10.03
CA PHE A 25 -15.24 6.36 10.54
C PHE A 25 -15.56 5.86 11.95
N TYR A 26 -15.50 4.54 12.15
CA TYR A 26 -15.83 3.93 13.43
C TYR A 26 -14.89 4.37 14.54
N GLN A 27 -13.59 4.42 14.28
CA GLN A 27 -12.59 4.85 15.28
C GLN A 27 -12.75 6.34 15.62
N GLY A 28 -12.92 7.19 14.59
CA GLY A 28 -13.08 8.64 14.78
C GLY A 28 -14.36 9.00 15.55
N LEU A 29 -15.50 8.46 15.11
CA LEU A 29 -16.78 8.74 15.79
C LEU A 29 -16.82 8.12 17.20
N GLY A 30 -16.24 6.92 17.35
CA GLY A 30 -16.14 6.26 18.64
C GLY A 30 -15.35 7.07 19.66
N GLU A 31 -14.21 7.65 19.29
CA GLU A 31 -13.42 8.49 20.20
C GLU A 31 -14.14 9.82 20.48
N PHE A 32 -14.77 10.43 19.50
CA PHE A 32 -15.60 11.63 19.69
C PHE A 32 -16.70 11.41 20.74
N LEU A 33 -17.48 10.34 20.57
CA LEU A 33 -18.59 9.99 21.51
C LEU A 33 -18.08 9.66 22.89
N LYS A 34 -16.95 8.98 22.99
CA LYS A 34 -16.31 8.63 24.27
C LYS A 34 -15.81 9.85 25.02
N LEU A 35 -15.15 10.81 24.36
CA LEU A 35 -14.67 12.04 24.96
C LEU A 35 -15.82 12.95 25.37
N LYS A 36 -16.85 13.05 24.53
CA LYS A 36 -18.11 13.76 24.84
C LYS A 36 -18.79 13.18 26.09
N LYS A 37 -18.88 11.86 26.21
CA LYS A 37 -19.46 11.18 27.38
C LYS A 37 -18.66 11.43 28.68
N ARG A 38 -17.36 11.74 28.55
CA ARG A 38 -16.47 12.10 29.68
C ARG A 38 -16.52 13.59 30.03
N ASN A 39 -17.39 14.37 29.38
CA ASN A 39 -17.47 15.83 29.54
C ASN A 39 -16.12 16.55 29.27
N ALA A 40 -15.32 16.03 28.33
CA ALA A 40 -14.11 16.71 27.88
C ALA A 40 -14.46 18.04 27.19
N ALA A 41 -13.56 19.03 27.32
CA ALA A 41 -13.77 20.32 26.63
C ALA A 41 -13.91 20.12 25.12
N PRO A 42 -14.72 20.92 24.41
CA PRO A 42 -14.95 20.78 22.97
C PRO A 42 -13.64 20.72 22.16
N ALA A 43 -12.68 21.58 22.48
CA ALA A 43 -11.36 21.58 21.82
C ALA A 43 -10.59 20.27 22.03
N GLN A 44 -10.61 19.72 23.25
CA GLN A 44 -9.95 18.44 23.56
C GLN A 44 -10.64 17.26 22.86
N THR A 45 -11.96 17.32 22.72
CA THR A 45 -12.74 16.30 22.02
C THR A 45 -12.37 16.24 20.53
N ILE A 46 -12.26 17.40 19.88
CA ILE A 46 -11.85 17.50 18.48
C ILE A 46 -10.39 17.06 18.30
N GLU A 47 -9.47 17.56 19.11
CA GLU A 47 -8.04 17.18 19.06
C GLU A 47 -7.84 15.67 19.25
N GLY A 48 -8.55 15.06 20.19
CA GLY A 48 -8.51 13.61 20.43
C GLY A 48 -9.03 12.82 19.22
N THR A 49 -10.11 13.30 18.62
CA THR A 49 -10.68 12.69 17.41
C THR A 49 -9.73 12.78 16.22
N GLU A 50 -9.15 13.96 15.97
CA GLU A 50 -8.14 14.13 14.90
C GLU A 50 -6.94 13.21 15.07
N ARG A 51 -6.47 13.04 16.29
CA ARG A 51 -5.35 12.14 16.60
C ARG A 51 -5.67 10.68 16.23
N ILE A 52 -6.85 10.20 16.60
CA ILE A 52 -7.29 8.84 16.26
C ILE A 52 -7.48 8.67 14.76
N LEU A 53 -8.08 9.63 14.07
CA LEU A 53 -8.22 9.61 12.61
C LEU A 53 -6.87 9.55 11.90
N ARG A 54 -5.89 10.34 12.36
CA ARG A 54 -4.52 10.31 11.81
C ARG A 54 -3.85 8.95 11.99
N VAL A 55 -4.03 8.33 13.16
CA VAL A 55 -3.52 6.96 13.40
C VAL A 55 -4.22 5.95 12.51
N GLY A 56 -5.53 6.05 12.35
CA GLY A 56 -6.33 5.21 11.45
C GLY A 56 -5.86 5.30 10.00
N LEU A 57 -5.69 6.52 9.49
CA LEU A 57 -5.16 6.79 8.15
C LEU A 57 -3.76 6.22 7.93
N SER A 58 -2.86 6.36 8.92
CA SER A 58 -1.51 5.81 8.82
C SER A 58 -1.51 4.27 8.76
N ARG A 59 -2.37 3.62 9.53
CA ARG A 59 -2.54 2.16 9.47
C ARG A 59 -3.11 1.70 8.13
N ASP A 60 -4.11 2.43 7.63
CA ASP A 60 -4.72 2.15 6.35
C ASP A 60 -3.74 2.30 5.19
N GLN A 61 -2.92 3.36 5.19
CA GLN A 61 -1.83 3.53 4.24
C GLN A 61 -0.87 2.34 4.25
N SER A 62 -0.44 1.91 5.43
CA SER A 62 0.44 0.73 5.56
C SER A 62 -0.20 -0.54 4.99
N GLN A 63 -1.52 -0.70 5.09
CA GLN A 63 -2.24 -1.82 4.48
C GLN A 63 -2.31 -1.71 2.95
N LEU A 64 -2.52 -0.51 2.41
CA LEU A 64 -2.52 -0.25 0.96
C LEU A 64 -1.15 -0.51 0.33
N GLU A 65 -0.07 -0.24 1.05
CA GLU A 65 1.31 -0.46 0.62
C GLU A 65 1.77 -1.92 0.80
N GLN A 66 0.98 -2.75 1.48
CA GLN A 66 1.35 -4.14 1.75
C GLN A 66 1.52 -4.94 0.46
N GLY A 67 2.69 -5.56 0.31
CA GLY A 67 3.04 -6.36 -0.87
C GLY A 67 3.67 -5.56 -2.02
N LEU A 68 3.54 -4.22 -2.06
CA LEU A 68 4.16 -3.40 -3.10
C LEU A 68 5.68 -3.49 -3.06
N GLY A 69 6.28 -3.60 -1.87
CA GLY A 69 7.72 -3.78 -1.71
C GLY A 69 8.26 -5.05 -2.38
N ALA A 70 7.49 -6.14 -2.40
CA ALA A 70 7.87 -7.36 -3.12
C ALA A 70 7.87 -7.14 -4.64
N LEU A 71 6.85 -6.46 -5.18
CA LEU A 71 6.80 -6.12 -6.61
C LEU A 71 7.96 -5.21 -7.02
N ALA A 72 8.27 -4.19 -6.21
CA ALA A 72 9.41 -3.31 -6.42
C ALA A 72 10.73 -4.10 -6.43
N SER A 73 10.91 -5.02 -5.49
CA SER A 73 12.10 -5.88 -5.38
C SER A 73 12.25 -6.79 -6.60
N ILE A 74 11.17 -7.44 -7.04
CA ILE A 74 11.19 -8.28 -8.23
C ILE A 74 11.53 -7.44 -9.46
N GLY A 75 10.87 -6.30 -9.62
CA GLY A 75 11.10 -5.40 -10.74
C GLY A 75 12.53 -4.89 -10.85
N SER A 76 13.17 -4.59 -9.71
CA SER A 76 14.54 -4.07 -9.66
C SER A 76 15.59 -5.16 -9.72
N VAL A 77 15.38 -6.33 -9.13
CA VAL A 77 16.41 -7.38 -8.97
C VAL A 77 16.37 -8.42 -10.10
N ALA A 78 15.20 -8.77 -10.62
CA ALA A 78 15.06 -9.81 -11.63
C ALA A 78 15.92 -9.57 -12.91
N PRO A 79 16.07 -8.33 -13.45
CA PRO A 79 16.98 -8.10 -14.58
C PRO A 79 18.43 -8.44 -14.26
N TYR A 80 18.89 -8.14 -13.05
CA TYR A 80 20.26 -8.46 -12.61
C TYR A 80 20.48 -9.96 -12.42
N VAL A 81 19.46 -10.69 -11.94
CA VAL A 81 19.51 -12.16 -11.88
C VAL A 81 19.61 -12.74 -13.29
N GLY A 82 18.84 -12.20 -14.24
CA GLY A 82 18.95 -12.57 -15.65
C GLY A 82 20.33 -12.29 -16.25
N LEU A 83 20.87 -11.09 -15.99
CA LEU A 83 22.22 -10.71 -16.42
C LEU A 83 23.30 -11.62 -15.82
N PHE A 84 23.19 -11.93 -14.52
CA PHE A 84 24.08 -12.89 -13.87
C PHE A 84 24.05 -14.26 -14.58
N GLY A 85 22.84 -14.74 -14.92
CA GLY A 85 22.68 -16.00 -15.67
C GLY A 85 23.37 -15.95 -17.04
N THR A 86 23.31 -14.81 -17.74
CA THR A 86 24.00 -14.64 -19.03
C THR A 86 25.50 -14.68 -18.87
N VAL A 87 26.05 -13.93 -17.92
CA VAL A 87 27.50 -13.91 -17.67
C VAL A 87 27.99 -15.30 -17.29
N TRP A 88 27.29 -15.99 -16.41
CA TRP A 88 27.61 -17.36 -15.99
C TRP A 88 27.55 -18.35 -17.14
N GLY A 89 26.48 -18.30 -17.97
CA GLY A 89 26.31 -19.20 -19.09
C GLY A 89 27.36 -18.99 -20.18
N ILE A 90 27.72 -17.74 -20.53
CA ILE A 90 28.77 -17.41 -21.46
C ILE A 90 30.12 -17.90 -20.92
N MET A 91 30.41 -17.65 -19.66
CA MET A 91 31.63 -18.12 -19.01
C MET A 91 31.78 -19.67 -19.12
N ASN A 92 30.72 -20.40 -18.82
CA ASN A 92 30.73 -21.86 -18.92
C ASN A 92 30.89 -22.35 -20.37
N ALA A 93 30.28 -21.66 -21.36
CA ALA A 93 30.46 -21.98 -22.76
C ALA A 93 31.94 -21.84 -23.20
N PHE A 94 32.63 -20.81 -22.71
CA PHE A 94 34.05 -20.62 -22.99
C PHE A 94 34.96 -21.56 -22.23
N ILE A 95 34.66 -21.90 -20.97
CA ILE A 95 35.42 -22.91 -20.21
C ILE A 95 35.37 -24.27 -20.91
N GLY A 96 34.19 -24.63 -21.44
CA GLY A 96 34.03 -25.89 -22.21
C GLY A 96 34.85 -25.98 -23.49
N LEU A 97 35.47 -24.88 -23.95
CA LEU A 97 36.40 -24.89 -25.11
C LEU A 97 37.84 -25.28 -24.76
N ALA A 98 38.20 -25.29 -23.49
CA ALA A 98 39.59 -25.54 -23.06
C ALA A 98 40.13 -26.92 -23.50
N ASP A 99 39.24 -27.89 -23.67
CA ASP A 99 39.58 -29.29 -24.01
C ASP A 99 39.19 -29.66 -25.47
N VAL A 100 38.91 -28.67 -26.35
CA VAL A 100 38.47 -28.92 -27.73
C VAL A 100 39.53 -28.51 -28.72
N ASP A 101 40.02 -29.50 -29.51
CA ASP A 101 41.08 -29.28 -30.52
C ASP A 101 40.68 -28.35 -31.68
N GLN A 102 39.39 -28.29 -32.01
CA GLN A 102 38.83 -27.40 -33.05
C GLN A 102 37.62 -26.66 -32.53
N VAL A 103 37.80 -25.37 -32.28
CA VAL A 103 36.73 -24.45 -31.86
C VAL A 103 35.95 -24.01 -33.08
N THR A 104 34.66 -24.35 -33.11
CA THR A 104 33.70 -23.85 -34.11
C THR A 104 32.61 -23.06 -33.45
N LEU A 105 31.91 -22.19 -34.22
CA LEU A 105 30.73 -21.47 -33.71
C LEU A 105 29.63 -22.44 -33.22
N ALA A 106 29.50 -23.58 -33.86
CA ALA A 106 28.55 -24.63 -33.48
C ALA A 106 28.80 -25.19 -32.07
N THR A 107 30.05 -25.16 -31.60
CA THR A 107 30.42 -25.64 -30.26
C THR A 107 29.93 -24.70 -29.14
N VAL A 108 29.89 -23.38 -29.37
CA VAL A 108 29.57 -22.40 -28.34
C VAL A 108 28.13 -21.84 -28.47
N ALA A 109 27.56 -21.92 -29.66
CA ALA A 109 26.24 -21.32 -29.93
C ALA A 109 25.13 -21.81 -28.97
N PRO A 110 25.03 -23.11 -28.60
CA PRO A 110 24.01 -23.56 -27.64
C PRO A 110 24.16 -22.90 -26.27
N GLY A 111 25.40 -22.84 -25.71
CA GLY A 111 25.64 -22.24 -24.40
C GLY A 111 25.37 -20.74 -24.37
N ILE A 112 25.69 -20.04 -25.47
CA ILE A 112 25.34 -18.61 -25.61
C ILE A 112 23.82 -18.44 -25.71
N ALA A 113 23.12 -19.28 -26.44
CA ALA A 113 21.66 -19.23 -26.55
C ALA A 113 20.98 -19.45 -25.19
N GLU A 114 21.43 -20.44 -24.42
CA GLU A 114 20.93 -20.67 -23.05
C GLU A 114 21.19 -19.47 -22.14
N ALA A 115 22.38 -18.87 -22.24
CA ALA A 115 22.71 -17.67 -21.47
C ALA A 115 21.75 -16.50 -21.79
N LEU A 116 21.44 -16.27 -23.06
CA LEU A 116 20.50 -15.21 -23.48
C LEU A 116 19.07 -15.47 -22.99
N ILE A 117 18.65 -16.73 -22.89
CA ILE A 117 17.36 -17.10 -22.31
C ILE A 117 17.27 -16.69 -20.85
N ALA A 118 18.35 -16.81 -20.08
CA ALA A 118 18.37 -16.37 -18.68
C ALA A 118 18.04 -14.87 -18.54
N THR A 119 18.60 -14.01 -19.41
CA THR A 119 18.26 -12.58 -19.42
C THR A 119 16.78 -12.36 -19.83
N ALA A 120 16.31 -13.09 -20.82
CA ALA A 120 14.91 -12.97 -21.26
C ALA A 120 13.94 -13.33 -20.12
N ILE A 121 14.22 -14.38 -19.34
CA ILE A 121 13.42 -14.76 -18.15
C ILE A 121 13.46 -13.68 -17.08
N GLY A 122 14.62 -13.10 -16.79
CA GLY A 122 14.77 -12.01 -15.84
C GLY A 122 13.93 -10.78 -16.22
N LEU A 123 13.94 -10.40 -17.50
CA LEU A 123 13.12 -9.31 -18.02
C LEU A 123 11.63 -9.65 -18.03
N PHE A 124 11.29 -10.90 -18.38
CA PHE A 124 9.90 -11.37 -18.36
C PHE A 124 9.28 -11.30 -16.95
N ALA A 125 10.05 -11.56 -15.92
CA ALA A 125 9.60 -11.40 -14.55
C ALA A 125 9.54 -9.93 -14.10
N ALA A 126 10.51 -9.11 -14.50
CA ALA A 126 10.63 -7.73 -14.07
C ALA A 126 9.53 -6.82 -14.64
N ILE A 127 9.22 -6.95 -15.94
CA ILE A 127 8.28 -6.06 -16.63
C ILE A 127 6.90 -6.04 -15.97
N PRO A 128 6.21 -7.18 -15.78
CA PRO A 128 4.91 -7.18 -15.14
C PRO A 128 4.97 -6.74 -13.67
N ALA A 129 6.06 -7.02 -12.97
CA ALA A 129 6.24 -6.59 -11.59
C ALA A 129 6.31 -5.07 -11.47
N VAL A 130 7.07 -4.39 -12.35
CA VAL A 130 7.15 -2.92 -12.38
C VAL A 130 5.82 -2.29 -12.79
N LEU A 131 5.13 -2.85 -13.79
CA LEU A 131 3.84 -2.36 -14.23
C LEU A 131 2.80 -2.47 -13.09
N ALA A 132 2.76 -3.61 -12.41
CA ALA A 132 1.86 -3.84 -11.28
C ALA A 132 2.20 -2.90 -10.11
N PHE A 133 3.48 -2.75 -9.76
CA PHE A 133 3.94 -1.83 -8.72
C PHE A 133 3.46 -0.41 -8.98
N ASN A 134 3.75 0.14 -10.16
CA ASN A 134 3.35 1.51 -10.52
C ASN A 134 1.83 1.70 -10.50
N HIS A 135 1.08 0.72 -11.04
CA HIS A 135 -0.37 0.77 -11.07
C HIS A 135 -0.99 0.77 -9.66
N TYR A 136 -0.55 -0.14 -8.79
CA TYR A 136 -1.12 -0.25 -7.45
C TYR A 136 -0.64 0.86 -6.51
N THR A 137 0.57 1.38 -6.69
CA THR A 137 1.04 2.57 -5.96
C THR A 137 0.15 3.77 -6.27
N GLY A 138 -0.08 4.09 -7.55
CA GLY A 138 -0.94 5.21 -7.92
C GLY A 138 -2.39 5.04 -7.45
N LYS A 139 -2.94 3.81 -7.50
CA LYS A 139 -4.25 3.54 -6.92
C LYS A 139 -4.28 3.71 -5.40
N GLY A 140 -3.25 3.23 -4.71
CA GLY A 140 -3.12 3.37 -3.26
C GLY A 140 -3.10 4.83 -2.83
N GLU A 141 -2.34 5.68 -3.52
CA GLU A 141 -2.28 7.12 -3.28
C GLU A 141 -3.64 7.81 -3.47
N THR A 142 -4.38 7.46 -4.54
CA THR A 142 -5.72 8.00 -4.77
C THR A 142 -6.67 7.62 -3.64
N VAL A 143 -6.71 6.34 -3.28
CA VAL A 143 -7.58 5.84 -2.20
C VAL A 143 -7.22 6.47 -0.86
N TYR A 144 -5.93 6.65 -0.56
CA TYR A 144 -5.48 7.32 0.65
C TYR A 144 -5.92 8.79 0.68
N SER A 145 -5.77 9.51 -0.43
CA SER A 145 -6.21 10.91 -0.55
C SER A 145 -7.70 11.07 -0.30
N ASP A 146 -8.54 10.21 -0.90
CA ASP A 146 -10.00 10.24 -0.70
C ASP A 146 -10.38 9.98 0.77
N ARG A 147 -9.67 9.08 1.44
CA ARG A 147 -9.90 8.77 2.86
C ARG A 147 -9.42 9.87 3.79
N ALA A 148 -8.31 10.54 3.44
CA ALA A 148 -7.82 11.69 4.17
C ALA A 148 -8.81 12.86 4.09
N LEU A 149 -9.33 13.14 2.89
CA LEU A 149 -10.37 14.14 2.69
C LEU A 149 -11.64 13.83 3.51
N PHE A 150 -12.09 12.59 3.48
CA PHE A 150 -13.22 12.16 4.31
C PHE A 150 -12.98 12.38 5.80
N ALA A 151 -11.77 12.10 6.30
CA ALA A 151 -11.44 12.32 7.70
C ALA A 151 -11.47 13.80 8.08
N GLU A 152 -10.99 14.69 7.20
CA GLU A 152 -11.06 16.15 7.39
C GLU A 152 -12.52 16.66 7.39
N GLU A 153 -13.34 16.21 6.44
CA GLU A 153 -14.77 16.55 6.38
C GLU A 153 -15.51 16.08 7.64
N MET A 154 -15.18 14.87 8.11
CA MET A 154 -15.76 14.33 9.34
C MET A 154 -15.41 15.19 10.56
N VAL A 155 -14.16 15.63 10.70
CA VAL A 155 -13.74 16.54 11.78
C VAL A 155 -14.50 17.85 11.70
N ALA A 156 -14.62 18.44 10.52
CA ALA A 156 -15.36 19.70 10.32
C ALA A 156 -16.84 19.57 10.69
N LEU A 157 -17.48 18.43 10.38
CA LEU A 157 -18.86 18.15 10.78
C LEU A 157 -19.02 18.01 12.30
N LEU A 158 -18.11 17.26 12.94
CA LEU A 158 -18.12 17.04 14.39
C LEU A 158 -17.83 18.33 15.16
N GLN A 159 -16.97 19.19 14.62
CA GLN A 159 -16.67 20.50 15.21
C GLN A 159 -17.90 21.42 15.16
N ARG A 160 -18.61 21.46 14.02
CA ARG A 160 -19.86 22.25 13.93
C ARG A 160 -20.93 21.76 14.90
N GLN A 161 -21.04 20.44 15.07
CA GLN A 161 -21.98 19.86 16.03
C GLN A 161 -21.61 20.22 17.47
N SER A 162 -20.34 20.19 17.83
CA SER A 162 -19.90 20.56 19.20
C SER A 162 -20.10 22.03 19.53
N LEU A 163 -19.97 22.93 18.53
CA LEU A 163 -20.19 24.38 18.69
C LEU A 163 -21.69 24.75 18.71
N GLY A 164 -22.53 23.99 18.01
CA GLY A 164 -23.99 24.19 18.00
C GLY A 164 -24.62 23.89 19.35
N GLU A 165 -24.19 22.85 20.01
CA GLU A 165 -24.71 22.45 21.33
C GLU A 165 -24.31 23.45 22.45
N THR A 166 -23.16 24.14 22.31
CA THR A 166 -22.73 25.16 23.28
C THR A 166 -23.62 26.40 23.24
N LYS A 167 -24.28 26.69 22.10
CA LYS A 167 -25.17 27.85 21.93
C LYS A 167 -26.61 27.62 22.40
N GLU A 168 -27.02 26.36 22.61
CA GLU A 168 -28.36 26.04 23.14
C GLU A 168 -28.40 25.96 24.68
N HIS A 169 -27.27 26.07 25.35
CA HIS A 169 -27.14 25.99 26.81
C HIS A 169 -26.81 27.32 27.50
N ASP A 170 -26.65 28.44 26.73
CA ASP A 170 -26.57 29.81 27.21
C ASP A 170 -27.91 30.54 26.94
#